data_efa9f0803af2dcfa41bc91a7fa9b2cdf
#
_entry.id   efa9f0803af2dcfa41bc91a7fa9b2cdf
#
_cell.length_a   1.000
_cell.length_b   1.000
_cell.length_c   1.000
_cell.angle_alpha   90.00
_cell.angle_beta   90.00
_cell.angle_gamma   90.00
#
_symmetry.space_group_name_H-M   'P 1'
#
loop_
_entity.id
_entity.type
_entity.pdbx_description
1 polymer ?
#
loop_
_entity_poly.entity_id
_entity_poly.type
_entity_poly.pdbx_seq_one_letter_code
_entity_poly.pdbx_strand_id
1 'polypeptide(L)'
;MAGFAAPAELSGRLGETAGDGDVVAAACGYWARRGLETGPEGVLLAPGGGALLLALLAARGGDILVPRPCAAWWLPQARLLGRAAHPVPTPAEYGGVPDPYALMETVRRVLREGGDPRVLVLGVVDDPTGTVPEPEAVDAALEAAAGCGLTVVVDESLRDTPHSPHHPLVLSPARAHPDDVVVLTDLAGALLPADWPLALARFPATPAGLTLRARTADALTAAGARPAGPLRAPAARALAEPPELRARARAIARAHGLVARAAHARATAAGAFALPPRAGRSLLVDLGPFREALAARGVLDAVDLEADLNARLPFPVHGGHRFGDPLPALRVRMPTAGLLGPSPAAREPALTSPDPLALPDPRRALSMFEAVLRDLAATEPPHAPGTGHRQDGTGTATHAGRDSRDTGTGTDAGTGTGTGGRTVEGAE
;
A
#
# COMPACT_ATOMS: atom_id res chain seq x y z
N MET A 1 -3.08 29.16 -10.33
CA MET A 1 -3.73 28.90 -9.06
C MET A 1 -4.97 29.76 -8.89
N ALA A 2 -6.07 29.40 -9.52
CA ALA A 2 -7.38 29.83 -9.06
C ALA A 2 -7.76 28.80 -7.96
N GLY A 3 -7.39 28.94 -6.94
CA GLY A 3 -7.03 29.03 -5.57
C GLY A 3 -7.98 28.21 -4.80
N PHE A 4 -7.50 27.16 -4.19
CA PHE A 4 -7.96 26.95 -2.84
C PHE A 4 -7.28 28.06 -2.01
N ALA A 5 -8.06 29.09 -1.63
CA ALA A 5 -7.66 30.05 -0.61
C ALA A 5 -7.25 29.28 0.67
N ALA A 6 -6.40 29.87 1.48
CA ALA A 6 -6.05 29.25 2.77
C ALA A 6 -7.33 28.86 3.53
N PRO A 7 -7.31 27.78 4.36
CA PRO A 7 -8.51 27.27 5.04
C PRO A 7 -9.33 28.35 5.77
N ALA A 8 -8.65 29.33 6.37
CA ALA A 8 -9.28 30.45 7.04
C ALA A 8 -10.01 31.42 6.09
N GLU A 9 -9.47 31.63 4.89
CA GLU A 9 -10.11 32.50 3.86
C GLU A 9 -11.33 31.83 3.22
N LEU A 10 -11.31 30.50 3.08
CA LEU A 10 -12.47 29.73 2.61
C LEU A 10 -13.60 29.72 3.67
N SER A 11 -13.26 29.58 4.95
CA SER A 11 -14.25 29.70 6.02
C SER A 11 -14.90 31.09 6.08
N GLY A 12 -14.12 32.14 5.89
CA GLY A 12 -14.63 33.53 5.85
C GLY A 12 -15.52 33.83 4.62
N ARG A 13 -15.23 33.22 3.47
CA ARG A 13 -16.04 33.37 2.23
C ARG A 13 -17.32 32.55 2.25
N LEU A 14 -17.39 31.48 3.03
CA LEU A 14 -18.58 30.64 3.17
C LEU A 14 -19.58 31.17 4.21
N GLY A 15 -19.24 32.28 4.91
CA GLY A 15 -20.18 33.06 5.74
C GLY A 15 -20.69 32.38 7.02
N GLU A 16 -20.33 31.10 7.25
CA GLU A 16 -20.75 30.32 8.39
C GLU A 16 -19.56 29.50 8.94
N THR A 17 -19.41 29.51 10.26
CA THR A 17 -18.49 28.62 10.96
C THR A 17 -19.15 27.25 11.08
N ALA A 18 -18.92 26.35 10.12
CA ALA A 18 -19.45 24.99 10.19
C ALA A 18 -18.95 24.30 11.48
N GLY A 19 -19.87 23.70 12.21
CA GLY A 19 -19.58 22.87 13.37
C GLY A 19 -19.21 21.44 12.98
N ASP A 20 -18.81 20.62 13.97
CA ASP A 20 -18.60 19.18 13.75
C ASP A 20 -19.88 18.50 13.26
N GLY A 21 -21.07 18.94 13.72
CA GLY A 21 -22.36 18.42 13.29
C GLY A 21 -22.62 18.58 11.80
N ASP A 22 -22.18 19.67 11.17
CA ASP A 22 -22.37 19.91 9.74
C ASP A 22 -21.50 18.95 8.91
N VAL A 23 -20.26 18.67 9.36
CA VAL A 23 -19.38 17.69 8.71
C VAL A 23 -19.94 16.28 8.86
N VAL A 24 -20.46 15.93 10.05
CA VAL A 24 -21.10 14.63 10.32
C VAL A 24 -22.32 14.45 9.44
N ALA A 25 -23.21 15.44 9.34
CA ALA A 25 -24.38 15.38 8.47
C ALA A 25 -24.00 15.23 6.99
N ALA A 26 -22.99 15.99 6.55
CA ALA A 26 -22.45 15.87 5.18
C ALA A 26 -21.84 14.49 4.90
N ALA A 27 -21.16 13.90 5.89
CA ALA A 27 -20.61 12.55 5.80
C ALA A 27 -21.70 11.48 5.70
N CYS A 28 -22.75 11.59 6.51
CA CYS A 28 -23.93 10.70 6.39
C CYS A 28 -24.53 10.79 4.98
N GLY A 29 -24.72 11.99 4.45
CA GLY A 29 -25.21 12.20 3.08
C GLY A 29 -24.26 11.66 2.01
N TYR A 30 -22.94 11.79 2.22
CA TYR A 30 -21.91 11.22 1.33
C TYR A 30 -22.02 9.70 1.23
N TRP A 31 -22.11 8.99 2.35
CA TRP A 31 -22.28 7.55 2.37
C TRP A 31 -23.65 7.09 1.88
N ALA A 32 -24.75 7.79 2.24
CA ALA A 32 -26.08 7.49 1.74
C ALA A 32 -26.18 7.53 0.21
N ARG A 33 -25.55 8.53 -0.44
CA ARG A 33 -25.45 8.58 -1.93
C ARG A 33 -24.72 7.37 -2.54
N ARG A 34 -23.96 6.64 -1.73
CA ARG A 34 -23.21 5.43 -2.10
C ARG A 34 -23.89 4.14 -1.64
N GLY A 35 -25.13 4.28 -1.13
CA GLY A 35 -25.95 3.15 -0.67
C GLY A 35 -25.49 2.55 0.66
N LEU A 36 -24.82 3.35 1.50
CA LEU A 36 -24.41 2.99 2.85
C LEU A 36 -25.08 3.92 3.86
N GLU A 37 -26.21 3.50 4.38
CA GLU A 37 -26.94 4.23 5.42
C GLU A 37 -26.09 4.35 6.67
N THR A 38 -25.98 5.56 7.21
CA THR A 38 -25.10 5.87 8.35
C THR A 38 -25.78 6.93 9.23
N GLY A 39 -26.01 6.61 10.49
CA GLY A 39 -26.46 7.58 11.48
C GLY A 39 -25.29 8.42 12.03
N PRO A 40 -25.58 9.64 12.50
CA PRO A 40 -24.53 10.53 13.04
C PRO A 40 -23.79 9.94 14.25
N GLU A 41 -24.46 9.07 15.02
CA GLU A 41 -23.88 8.34 16.16
C GLU A 41 -22.76 7.36 15.74
N GLY A 42 -22.77 6.89 14.48
CA GLY A 42 -21.74 6.03 13.91
C GLY A 42 -20.53 6.78 13.34
N VAL A 43 -20.60 8.10 13.24
CA VAL A 43 -19.53 8.91 12.62
C VAL A 43 -18.54 9.43 13.64
N LEU A 44 -17.26 9.43 13.29
CA LEU A 44 -16.18 10.03 14.08
C LEU A 44 -15.26 10.84 13.16
N LEU A 45 -14.86 12.03 13.63
CA LEU A 45 -13.92 12.92 12.95
C LEU A 45 -12.54 12.84 13.59
N ALA A 46 -11.47 12.94 12.75
CA ALA A 46 -10.09 12.97 13.22
C ALA A 46 -9.22 13.90 12.35
N PRO A 47 -8.09 14.40 12.87
CA PRO A 47 -7.16 15.23 12.12
C PRO A 47 -6.27 14.41 11.17
N GLY A 48 -6.89 13.63 10.25
CA GLY A 48 -6.24 12.80 9.26
C GLY A 48 -6.32 11.30 9.55
N GLY A 49 -6.14 10.50 8.49
CA GLY A 49 -6.28 9.04 8.51
C GLY A 49 -5.31 8.36 9.46
N GLY A 50 -4.06 8.84 9.54
CA GLY A 50 -3.05 8.29 10.44
C GLY A 50 -3.45 8.39 11.92
N ALA A 51 -3.93 9.55 12.36
CA ALA A 51 -4.40 9.75 13.74
C ALA A 51 -5.64 8.89 14.03
N LEU A 52 -6.53 8.76 13.04
CA LEU A 52 -7.74 7.95 13.18
C LEU A 52 -7.42 6.47 13.31
N LEU A 53 -6.56 5.93 12.43
CA LEU A 53 -6.14 4.53 12.49
C LEU A 53 -5.38 4.23 13.79
N LEU A 54 -4.46 5.13 14.21
CA LEU A 54 -3.73 4.99 15.47
C LEU A 54 -4.69 4.86 16.66
N ALA A 55 -5.68 5.76 16.76
CA ALA A 55 -6.67 5.76 17.83
C ALA A 55 -7.55 4.49 17.79
N LEU A 56 -7.94 4.04 16.61
CA LEU A 56 -8.72 2.81 16.42
C LEU A 56 -7.92 1.58 16.86
N LEU A 57 -6.65 1.47 16.45
CA LEU A 57 -5.78 0.38 16.88
C LEU A 57 -5.54 0.38 18.38
N ALA A 58 -5.37 1.58 18.99
CA ALA A 58 -5.24 1.72 20.43
C ALA A 58 -6.52 1.24 21.16
N ALA A 59 -7.70 1.63 20.65
CA ALA A 59 -9.00 1.29 21.23
C ALA A 59 -9.34 -0.20 21.12
N ARG A 60 -8.98 -0.84 19.98
CA ARG A 60 -9.25 -2.26 19.72
C ARG A 60 -8.27 -3.18 20.41
N GLY A 61 -7.01 -2.79 20.46
CA GLY A 61 -5.92 -3.62 20.96
C GLY A 61 -5.56 -4.79 20.04
N GLY A 62 -4.58 -5.60 20.48
CA GLY A 62 -4.09 -6.76 19.75
C GLY A 62 -3.22 -6.42 18.55
N ASP A 63 -2.84 -7.44 17.79
CA ASP A 63 -2.02 -7.33 16.60
C ASP A 63 -2.85 -7.00 15.37
N ILE A 64 -2.20 -6.49 14.33
CA ILE A 64 -2.84 -6.19 13.06
C ILE A 64 -2.40 -7.15 11.96
N LEU A 65 -3.33 -7.45 11.05
CA LEU A 65 -3.04 -8.12 9.78
C LEU A 65 -3.20 -7.08 8.66
N VAL A 66 -2.28 -7.13 7.71
CA VAL A 66 -2.31 -6.24 6.53
C VAL A 66 -1.96 -7.03 5.28
N PRO A 67 -2.51 -6.71 4.11
CA PRO A 67 -2.03 -7.27 2.84
C PRO A 67 -0.56 -6.91 2.63
N ARG A 68 0.12 -7.64 1.77
CA ARG A 68 1.47 -7.33 1.34
C ARG A 68 1.57 -7.32 -0.18
N PRO A 69 1.89 -6.16 -0.77
CA PRO A 69 2.16 -4.85 -0.13
C PRO A 69 0.92 -4.20 0.48
N CYS A 70 1.10 -3.10 1.24
CA CYS A 70 0.02 -2.32 1.83
C CYS A 70 0.39 -0.83 1.87
N ALA A 71 -0.58 0.04 2.14
CA ALA A 71 -0.33 1.48 2.27
C ALA A 71 0.73 1.78 3.33
N ALA A 72 1.73 2.60 2.97
CA ALA A 72 2.90 2.86 3.80
C ALA A 72 2.58 3.47 5.17
N TRP A 73 1.43 4.15 5.29
CA TRP A 73 1.04 4.83 6.52
C TRP A 73 0.32 3.93 7.54
N TRP A 74 -0.05 2.67 7.20
CA TRP A 74 -0.70 1.76 8.15
C TRP A 74 0.28 1.17 9.16
N LEU A 75 1.41 0.65 8.70
CA LEU A 75 2.41 -0.02 9.55
C LEU A 75 3.01 0.87 10.65
N PRO A 76 3.34 2.16 10.41
CA PRO A 76 3.86 3.03 11.46
C PRO A 76 2.92 3.18 12.65
N GLN A 77 1.59 3.12 12.45
CA GLN A 77 0.60 3.24 13.53
C GLN A 77 0.68 2.03 14.49
N ALA A 78 0.82 0.83 13.96
CA ALA A 78 0.99 -0.37 14.77
C ALA A 78 2.32 -0.35 15.54
N ARG A 79 3.41 0.04 14.86
CA ARG A 79 4.75 0.14 15.46
C ARG A 79 4.78 1.14 16.62
N LEU A 80 4.12 2.30 16.46
CA LEU A 80 4.04 3.32 17.50
C LEU A 80 3.35 2.81 18.76
N LEU A 81 2.39 1.89 18.59
CA LEU A 81 1.68 1.24 19.70
C LEU A 81 2.40 0.00 20.26
N GLY A 82 3.57 -0.36 19.72
CA GLY A 82 4.26 -1.60 20.07
C GLY A 82 3.48 -2.87 19.68
N ARG A 83 2.60 -2.77 18.64
CA ARG A 83 1.79 -3.89 18.16
C ARG A 83 2.48 -4.58 17.00
N ALA A 84 2.40 -5.92 16.97
CA ALA A 84 2.89 -6.68 15.83
C ALA A 84 1.99 -6.45 14.61
N ALA A 85 2.61 -6.35 13.43
CA ALA A 85 1.93 -6.29 12.15
C ALA A 85 2.30 -7.53 11.34
N HIS A 86 1.30 -8.33 11.02
CA HIS A 86 1.48 -9.60 10.31
C HIS A 86 1.08 -9.44 8.84
N PRO A 87 2.04 -9.50 7.91
CA PRO A 87 1.72 -9.44 6.49
C PRO A 87 1.01 -10.72 6.07
N VAL A 88 -0.09 -10.57 5.33
CA VAL A 88 -0.81 -11.66 4.70
C VAL A 88 -0.46 -11.70 3.22
N PRO A 89 -0.07 -12.85 2.66
CA PRO A 89 0.16 -12.99 1.24
C PRO A 89 -1.05 -12.55 0.42
N THR A 90 -0.79 -11.73 -0.59
CA THR A 90 -1.83 -11.15 -1.45
C THR A 90 -1.50 -11.47 -2.90
N PRO A 91 -2.23 -12.39 -3.54
CA PRO A 91 -2.07 -12.68 -4.95
C PRO A 91 -2.34 -11.44 -5.81
N ALA A 92 -1.59 -11.29 -6.90
CA ALA A 92 -1.71 -10.12 -7.78
C ALA A 92 -3.11 -9.98 -8.40
N GLU A 93 -3.75 -11.10 -8.70
CA GLU A 93 -5.10 -11.20 -9.25
C GLU A 93 -6.20 -10.75 -8.28
N TYR A 94 -5.93 -10.69 -6.98
CA TYR A 94 -6.90 -10.27 -5.96
C TYR A 94 -6.91 -8.75 -5.72
N GLY A 95 -6.09 -8.01 -6.47
CA GLY A 95 -6.18 -6.55 -6.51
C GLY A 95 -5.88 -5.82 -5.19
N GLY A 96 -5.11 -6.44 -4.28
CA GLY A 96 -4.74 -5.85 -2.99
C GLY A 96 -5.48 -6.42 -1.78
N VAL A 97 -6.34 -7.45 -1.99
CA VAL A 97 -7.04 -8.16 -0.91
C VAL A 97 -6.34 -9.51 -0.66
N PRO A 98 -6.15 -9.93 0.60
CA PRO A 98 -5.55 -11.22 0.92
C PRO A 98 -6.38 -12.40 0.42
N ASP A 99 -5.70 -13.48 0.05
CA ASP A 99 -6.36 -14.78 -0.13
C ASP A 99 -6.99 -15.25 1.20
N PRO A 100 -8.26 -15.71 1.21
CA PRO A 100 -8.95 -16.12 2.43
C PRO A 100 -8.25 -17.24 3.20
N TYR A 101 -7.67 -18.23 2.49
CA TYR A 101 -6.94 -19.33 3.13
C TYR A 101 -5.61 -18.84 3.73
N ALA A 102 -4.90 -17.97 3.02
CA ALA A 102 -3.68 -17.36 3.53
C ALA A 102 -3.96 -16.47 4.75
N LEU A 103 -5.10 -15.77 4.78
CA LEU A 103 -5.56 -15.01 5.94
C LEU A 103 -5.79 -15.93 7.15
N MET A 104 -6.61 -16.97 6.99
CA MET A 104 -6.89 -17.92 8.07
C MET A 104 -5.62 -18.62 8.58
N GLU A 105 -4.71 -19.03 7.69
CA GLU A 105 -3.45 -19.68 8.11
C GLU A 105 -2.52 -18.69 8.82
N THR A 106 -2.48 -17.43 8.38
CA THR A 106 -1.72 -16.39 9.07
C THR A 106 -2.26 -16.19 10.49
N VAL A 107 -3.58 -16.12 10.67
CA VAL A 107 -4.21 -16.01 12.00
C VAL A 107 -3.85 -17.21 12.87
N ARG A 108 -3.98 -18.44 12.34
CA ARG A 108 -3.63 -19.67 13.10
C ARG A 108 -2.16 -19.70 13.49
N ARG A 109 -1.26 -19.29 12.60
CA ARG A 109 0.18 -19.20 12.87
C ARG A 109 0.45 -18.20 13.99
N VAL A 110 -0.11 -16.98 13.89
CA VAL A 110 0.08 -15.92 14.89
C VAL A 110 -0.41 -16.37 16.27
N LEU A 111 -1.58 -17.02 16.35
CA LEU A 111 -2.12 -17.55 17.61
C LEU A 111 -1.22 -18.65 18.20
N ARG A 112 -0.67 -19.56 17.38
CA ARG A 112 0.27 -20.59 17.83
C ARG A 112 1.59 -20.00 18.35
N GLU A 113 2.00 -18.87 17.81
CA GLU A 113 3.21 -18.12 18.22
C GLU A 113 2.95 -17.21 19.45
N GLY A 114 1.73 -17.24 20.02
CA GLY A 114 1.36 -16.45 21.20
C GLY A 114 0.96 -15.01 20.92
N GLY A 115 0.75 -14.63 19.64
CA GLY A 115 0.22 -13.33 19.25
C GLY A 115 -1.29 -13.21 19.45
N ASP A 116 -1.82 -12.00 19.31
CA ASP A 116 -3.24 -11.67 19.50
C ASP A 116 -3.80 -10.93 18.28
N PRO A 117 -4.05 -11.63 17.14
CA PRO A 117 -4.57 -10.99 15.93
C PRO A 117 -6.01 -10.50 16.15
N ARG A 118 -6.24 -9.19 16.00
CA ARG A 118 -7.53 -8.56 16.30
C ARG A 118 -8.07 -7.69 15.18
N VAL A 119 -7.22 -7.16 14.31
CA VAL A 119 -7.61 -6.20 13.28
C VAL A 119 -7.07 -6.62 11.93
N LEU A 120 -7.92 -6.61 10.91
CA LEU A 120 -7.52 -6.67 9.50
C LEU A 120 -7.73 -5.28 8.89
N VAL A 121 -6.70 -4.72 8.24
CA VAL A 121 -6.81 -3.47 7.51
C VAL A 121 -6.74 -3.76 6.01
N LEU A 122 -7.72 -3.27 5.26
CA LEU A 122 -7.84 -3.43 3.80
C LEU A 122 -8.04 -2.07 3.13
N GLY A 123 -7.72 -1.97 1.85
CA GLY A 123 -8.08 -0.83 1.01
C GLY A 123 -9.06 -1.22 -0.09
N VAL A 124 -10.02 -0.36 -0.42
CA VAL A 124 -10.89 -0.57 -1.61
C VAL A 124 -10.17 -0.23 -2.92
N VAL A 125 -9.09 0.51 -2.83
CA VAL A 125 -8.09 0.71 -3.87
C VAL A 125 -6.75 0.42 -3.23
N ASP A 126 -5.98 -0.46 -3.82
CA ASP A 126 -4.68 -0.82 -3.28
C ASP A 126 -3.66 0.31 -3.50
N ASP A 127 -3.12 0.84 -2.43
CA ASP A 127 -1.89 1.62 -2.44
C ASP A 127 -0.77 0.71 -1.91
N PRO A 128 0.19 0.29 -2.71
CA PRO A 128 0.87 1.09 -3.74
C PRO A 128 0.55 0.77 -5.21
N THR A 129 -0.20 -0.28 -5.54
CA THR A 129 -0.33 -0.78 -6.93
C THR A 129 -1.29 0.02 -7.81
N GLY A 130 -2.30 0.66 -7.20
CA GLY A 130 -3.39 1.32 -7.92
C GLY A 130 -4.41 0.33 -8.50
N THR A 131 -4.40 -0.93 -8.07
CA THR A 131 -5.40 -1.94 -8.44
C THR A 131 -6.67 -1.78 -7.62
N VAL A 132 -7.75 -2.36 -8.12
CA VAL A 132 -9.06 -2.42 -7.45
C VAL A 132 -9.43 -3.89 -7.36
N PRO A 133 -9.70 -4.43 -6.17
CA PRO A 133 -10.11 -5.81 -6.02
C PRO A 133 -11.50 -6.05 -6.61
N GLU A 134 -11.73 -7.26 -7.08
CA GLU A 134 -13.05 -7.69 -7.49
C GLU A 134 -13.93 -7.91 -6.24
N PRO A 135 -15.24 -7.58 -6.30
CA PRO A 135 -16.14 -7.66 -5.14
C PRO A 135 -16.15 -9.03 -4.46
N GLU A 136 -16.11 -10.10 -5.24
CA GLU A 136 -16.14 -11.48 -4.74
C GLU A 136 -14.88 -11.81 -3.91
N ALA A 137 -13.73 -11.28 -4.27
CA ALA A 137 -12.48 -11.44 -3.51
C ALA A 137 -12.56 -10.69 -2.17
N VAL A 138 -13.18 -9.51 -2.18
CA VAL A 138 -13.41 -8.73 -0.96
C VAL A 138 -14.34 -9.46 -0.02
N ASP A 139 -15.49 -9.93 -0.52
CA ASP A 139 -16.50 -10.63 0.28
C ASP A 139 -15.91 -11.91 0.91
N ALA A 140 -15.15 -12.70 0.14
CA ALA A 140 -14.49 -13.91 0.66
C ALA A 140 -13.46 -13.60 1.75
N ALA A 141 -12.70 -12.51 1.62
CA ALA A 141 -11.76 -12.08 2.66
C ALA A 141 -12.46 -11.58 3.92
N LEU A 142 -13.61 -10.88 3.77
CA LEU A 142 -14.43 -10.43 4.90
C LEU A 142 -15.06 -11.59 5.65
N GLU A 143 -15.62 -12.59 4.95
CA GLU A 143 -16.15 -13.81 5.56
C GLU A 143 -15.07 -14.57 6.35
N ALA A 144 -13.86 -14.70 5.77
CA ALA A 144 -12.73 -15.32 6.47
C ALA A 144 -12.31 -14.53 7.70
N ALA A 145 -12.29 -13.19 7.62
CA ALA A 145 -11.97 -12.31 8.74
C ALA A 145 -13.01 -12.42 9.87
N ALA A 146 -14.29 -12.41 9.52
CA ALA A 146 -15.39 -12.60 10.47
C ALA A 146 -15.32 -13.99 11.15
N GLY A 147 -15.05 -15.05 10.39
CA GLY A 147 -14.83 -16.40 10.91
C GLY A 147 -13.64 -16.51 11.87
N CYS A 148 -12.66 -15.60 11.77
CA CYS A 148 -11.51 -15.48 12.67
C CYS A 148 -11.74 -14.49 13.83
N GLY A 149 -12.89 -13.83 13.94
CA GLY A 149 -13.20 -12.84 14.98
C GLY A 149 -12.41 -11.52 14.85
N LEU A 150 -11.95 -11.19 13.64
CA LEU A 150 -11.22 -9.96 13.37
C LEU A 150 -12.18 -8.77 13.21
N THR A 151 -11.77 -7.62 13.72
CA THR A 151 -12.37 -6.34 13.33
C THR A 151 -11.78 -5.92 11.99
N VAL A 152 -12.64 -5.69 11.00
CA VAL A 152 -12.18 -5.23 9.69
C VAL A 152 -12.25 -3.72 9.59
N VAL A 153 -11.14 -3.10 9.22
CA VAL A 153 -11.03 -1.67 8.92
C VAL A 153 -10.77 -1.53 7.43
N VAL A 154 -11.66 -0.86 6.73
CA VAL A 154 -11.53 -0.63 5.28
C VAL A 154 -11.20 0.82 5.02
N ASP A 155 -10.02 1.05 4.42
CA ASP A 155 -9.58 2.35 3.94
C ASP A 155 -10.22 2.68 2.59
N GLU A 156 -11.14 3.63 2.61
CA GLU A 156 -11.83 4.15 1.41
C GLU A 156 -11.27 5.51 0.95
N SER A 157 -10.10 5.93 1.42
CA SER A 157 -9.52 7.24 1.09
C SER A 157 -9.31 7.45 -0.41
N LEU A 158 -9.08 6.38 -1.17
CA LEU A 158 -8.89 6.43 -2.63
C LEU A 158 -10.11 5.98 -3.44
N ARG A 159 -11.24 5.72 -2.79
CA ARG A 159 -12.47 5.22 -3.44
C ARG A 159 -12.95 6.08 -4.62
N ASP A 160 -12.90 7.41 -4.47
CA ASP A 160 -13.40 8.34 -5.48
C ASP A 160 -12.33 8.75 -6.50
N THR A 161 -11.32 7.89 -6.72
CA THR A 161 -10.21 8.15 -7.66
C THR A 161 -10.13 7.17 -8.85
N PRO A 162 -11.25 6.64 -9.41
CA PRO A 162 -11.19 5.74 -10.55
C PRO A 162 -10.63 6.47 -11.78
N HIS A 163 -9.73 5.82 -12.51
CA HIS A 163 -9.05 6.40 -13.66
C HIS A 163 -9.94 6.55 -14.91
N SER A 164 -11.06 5.86 -14.93
CA SER A 164 -12.02 5.90 -16.03
C SER A 164 -13.45 5.79 -15.49
N PRO A 165 -14.41 6.51 -16.06
CA PRO A 165 -15.82 6.36 -15.72
C PRO A 165 -16.41 5.00 -16.15
N HIS A 166 -15.70 4.25 -16.98
CA HIS A 166 -16.07 2.90 -17.42
C HIS A 166 -15.52 1.79 -16.53
N HIS A 167 -14.67 2.12 -15.56
CA HIS A 167 -14.26 1.14 -14.56
C HIS A 167 -15.43 0.82 -13.64
N PRO A 168 -15.54 -0.42 -13.13
CA PRO A 168 -16.52 -0.77 -12.13
C PRO A 168 -16.51 0.26 -10.99
N LEU A 169 -17.68 0.56 -10.46
CA LEU A 169 -17.78 1.39 -9.26
C LEU A 169 -17.03 0.70 -8.13
N VAL A 170 -16.15 1.43 -7.47
CA VAL A 170 -15.52 0.97 -6.23
C VAL A 170 -16.59 0.98 -5.14
N LEU A 171 -17.16 -0.20 -4.86
CA LEU A 171 -18.18 -0.35 -3.85
C LEU A 171 -17.57 -0.41 -2.46
N SER A 172 -18.26 0.15 -1.47
CA SER A 172 -17.89 -0.03 -0.08
C SER A 172 -18.21 -1.46 0.36
N PRO A 173 -17.27 -2.22 0.93
CA PRO A 173 -17.55 -3.50 1.54
C PRO A 173 -18.59 -3.42 2.66
N ALA A 174 -18.67 -2.28 3.36
CA ALA A 174 -19.67 -2.03 4.39
C ALA A 174 -21.12 -2.03 3.88
N ARG A 175 -21.37 -2.01 2.55
CA ARG A 175 -22.73 -2.18 2.01
C ARG A 175 -23.25 -3.59 2.17
N ALA A 176 -22.39 -4.58 1.92
CA ALA A 176 -22.73 -6.00 2.11
C ALA A 176 -22.60 -6.42 3.59
N HIS A 177 -21.64 -5.83 4.30
CA HIS A 177 -21.26 -6.15 5.67
C HIS A 177 -21.37 -4.92 6.61
N PRO A 178 -22.55 -4.29 6.75
CA PRO A 178 -22.71 -3.02 7.47
C PRO A 178 -22.41 -3.12 8.98
N ASP A 179 -22.54 -4.32 9.55
CA ASP A 179 -22.40 -4.59 10.97
C ASP A 179 -20.98 -5.06 11.37
N ASP A 180 -20.10 -5.36 10.39
CA ASP A 180 -18.78 -5.95 10.62
C ASP A 180 -17.63 -5.02 10.25
N VAL A 181 -17.91 -4.03 9.38
CA VAL A 181 -16.84 -3.20 8.77
C VAL A 181 -16.83 -1.78 9.33
N VAL A 182 -15.67 -1.37 9.82
CA VAL A 182 -15.35 0.04 10.10
C VAL A 182 -14.78 0.64 8.82
N VAL A 183 -15.41 1.71 8.31
CA VAL A 183 -14.90 2.46 7.16
C VAL A 183 -14.04 3.62 7.65
N LEU A 184 -12.84 3.76 7.09
CA LEU A 184 -11.95 4.91 7.29
C LEU A 184 -11.83 5.65 5.97
N THR A 185 -11.99 6.98 5.99
CA THR A 185 -11.84 7.83 4.82
C THR A 185 -11.01 9.06 5.17
N ASP A 186 -9.77 9.13 4.69
CA ASP A 186 -8.99 10.37 4.74
C ASP A 186 -9.42 11.26 3.56
N LEU A 187 -9.85 12.47 3.87
CA LEU A 187 -10.29 13.41 2.84
C LEU A 187 -9.11 14.11 2.15
N ALA A 188 -7.94 14.14 2.83
CA ALA A 188 -6.75 14.79 2.30
C ALA A 188 -6.26 14.10 1.01
N GLY A 189 -6.02 14.91 0.00
CA GLY A 189 -5.52 14.41 -1.28
C GLY A 189 -6.60 13.90 -2.24
N ALA A 190 -7.73 13.39 -1.79
CA ALA A 190 -8.82 12.93 -2.65
C ALA A 190 -9.93 13.99 -2.79
N LEU A 191 -10.52 14.41 -1.69
CA LEU A 191 -11.62 15.38 -1.63
C LEU A 191 -11.15 16.77 -1.18
N LEU A 192 -10.09 16.82 -0.36
CA LEU A 192 -9.44 18.06 0.10
C LEU A 192 -8.00 18.11 -0.42
N PRO A 193 -7.35 19.28 -0.42
CA PRO A 193 -5.91 19.40 -0.63
C PRO A 193 -5.12 18.48 0.30
N ALA A 194 -3.97 17.98 -0.15
CA ALA A 194 -3.18 16.98 0.59
C ALA A 194 -2.61 17.48 1.94
N ASP A 195 -2.48 18.80 2.09
CA ASP A 195 -2.02 19.49 3.29
C ASP A 195 -3.16 19.91 4.25
N TRP A 196 -4.41 19.48 3.95
CA TRP A 196 -5.59 19.74 4.76
C TRP A 196 -6.05 18.47 5.48
N PRO A 197 -5.43 18.08 6.59
CA PRO A 197 -5.68 16.79 7.24
C PRO A 197 -7.04 16.78 7.93
N LEU A 198 -7.95 15.98 7.40
CA LEU A 198 -9.23 15.65 8.01
C LEU A 198 -9.64 14.25 7.56
N ALA A 199 -10.01 13.41 8.50
CA ALA A 199 -10.50 12.06 8.23
C ALA A 199 -11.82 11.78 8.94
N LEU A 200 -12.55 10.83 8.40
CA LEU A 200 -13.83 10.32 8.89
C LEU A 200 -13.72 8.82 9.14
N ALA A 201 -14.39 8.34 10.18
CA ALA A 201 -14.72 6.93 10.29
C ALA A 201 -16.22 6.73 10.38
N ARG A 202 -16.71 5.65 9.76
CA ARG A 202 -18.04 5.07 9.98
C ARG A 202 -17.87 3.79 10.76
N PHE A 203 -18.51 3.72 11.92
CA PHE A 203 -18.58 2.52 12.75
C PHE A 203 -19.92 1.80 12.53
N PRO A 204 -19.95 0.46 12.65
CA PRO A 204 -21.19 -0.30 12.67
C PRO A 204 -22.19 0.22 13.71
N ALA A 205 -23.48 0.22 13.38
CA ALA A 205 -24.56 0.64 14.31
C ALA A 205 -24.88 -0.42 15.37
N THR A 206 -24.02 -1.41 15.56
CA THR A 206 -24.12 -2.44 16.60
C THR A 206 -23.60 -1.93 17.94
N PRO A 207 -24.01 -2.50 19.09
CA PRO A 207 -23.49 -2.14 20.41
C PRO A 207 -21.95 -2.23 20.48
N ALA A 208 -21.35 -3.24 19.84
CA ALA A 208 -19.90 -3.43 19.76
C ALA A 208 -19.23 -2.34 18.92
N GLY A 209 -19.80 -2.00 17.76
CA GLY A 209 -19.31 -0.93 16.90
C GLY A 209 -19.37 0.44 17.55
N LEU A 210 -20.47 0.78 18.22
CA LEU A 210 -20.62 2.04 18.96
C LEU A 210 -19.68 2.11 20.18
N THR A 211 -19.45 0.99 20.85
CA THR A 211 -18.45 0.90 21.93
C THR A 211 -17.04 1.15 21.40
N LEU A 212 -16.68 0.54 20.27
CA LEU A 212 -15.39 0.78 19.63
C LEU A 212 -15.23 2.23 19.18
N ARG A 213 -16.28 2.83 18.62
CA ARG A 213 -16.29 4.25 18.28
C ARG A 213 -16.01 5.13 19.50
N ALA A 214 -16.71 4.89 20.63
CA ALA A 214 -16.52 5.66 21.86
C ALA A 214 -15.08 5.56 22.36
N ARG A 215 -14.50 4.35 22.44
CA ARG A 215 -13.10 4.14 22.83
C ARG A 215 -12.11 4.81 21.86
N THR A 216 -12.42 4.82 20.57
CA THR A 216 -11.60 5.52 19.56
C THR A 216 -11.64 7.02 19.77
N ALA A 217 -12.82 7.59 20.10
CA ALA A 217 -12.97 9.00 20.44
C ALA A 217 -12.19 9.38 21.71
N ASP A 218 -12.21 8.50 22.72
CA ASP A 218 -11.44 8.67 23.96
C ASP A 218 -9.93 8.69 23.68
N ALA A 219 -9.45 7.78 22.82
CA ALA A 219 -8.05 7.73 22.41
C ALA A 219 -7.62 8.99 21.63
N LEU A 220 -8.44 9.51 20.71
CA LEU A 220 -8.20 10.80 20.04
C LEU A 220 -8.17 11.94 21.02
N THR A 221 -9.07 11.96 22.00
CA THR A 221 -9.14 12.99 23.04
C THR A 221 -7.89 12.96 23.92
N ALA A 222 -7.47 11.78 24.35
CA ALA A 222 -6.26 11.59 25.15
C ALA A 222 -4.99 12.02 24.41
N ALA A 223 -4.94 11.83 23.10
CA ALA A 223 -3.85 12.29 22.24
C ALA A 223 -3.93 13.79 21.88
N GLY A 224 -4.97 14.52 22.30
CA GLY A 224 -5.21 15.90 21.89
C GLY A 224 -5.50 16.06 20.40
N ALA A 225 -5.85 14.97 19.72
CA ALA A 225 -6.01 14.89 18.27
C ALA A 225 -7.42 15.40 17.86
N ARG A 226 -7.52 16.67 17.52
CA ARG A 226 -8.77 17.31 17.10
C ARG A 226 -8.65 17.91 15.70
N PRO A 227 -9.68 17.77 14.83
CA PRO A 227 -9.71 18.45 13.54
C PRO A 227 -9.60 19.97 13.70
N ALA A 228 -8.83 20.61 12.83
CA ALA A 228 -8.71 22.05 12.80
C ALA A 228 -10.04 22.69 12.41
N GLY A 229 -10.49 23.69 13.17
CA GLY A 229 -11.77 24.41 12.96
C GLY A 229 -11.97 24.91 11.52
N PRO A 230 -10.97 25.58 10.92
CA PRO A 230 -11.08 26.10 9.55
C PRO A 230 -11.31 25.05 8.46
N LEU A 231 -11.04 23.77 8.72
CA LEU A 231 -11.23 22.69 7.73
C LEU A 231 -12.68 22.19 7.65
N ARG A 232 -13.53 22.48 8.63
CA ARG A 232 -14.90 21.94 8.72
C ARG A 232 -15.78 22.36 7.56
N ALA A 233 -15.87 23.66 7.25
CA ALA A 233 -16.70 24.14 6.17
C ALA A 233 -16.25 23.64 4.79
N PRO A 234 -14.94 23.66 4.43
CA PRO A 234 -14.46 23.01 3.22
C PRO A 234 -14.77 21.52 3.14
N ALA A 235 -14.64 20.79 4.28
CA ALA A 235 -14.93 19.36 4.34
C ALA A 235 -16.42 19.06 4.11
N ALA A 236 -17.31 19.77 4.80
CA ALA A 236 -18.75 19.63 4.61
C ALA A 236 -19.16 19.90 3.15
N ARG A 237 -18.58 20.95 2.53
CA ARG A 237 -18.79 21.25 1.09
C ARG A 237 -18.26 20.14 0.19
N ALA A 238 -17.06 19.63 0.45
CA ALA A 238 -16.48 18.56 -0.34
C ALA A 238 -17.31 17.27 -0.26
N LEU A 239 -17.77 16.93 0.94
CA LEU A 239 -18.64 15.77 1.17
C LEU A 239 -20.05 15.94 0.58
N ALA A 240 -20.54 17.16 0.45
CA ALA A 240 -21.80 17.45 -0.27
C ALA A 240 -21.68 17.20 -1.76
N GLU A 241 -20.46 17.16 -2.32
CA GLU A 241 -20.12 16.83 -3.71
C GLU A 241 -20.89 17.69 -4.75
N PRO A 242 -20.81 19.01 -4.67
CA PRO A 242 -21.47 19.83 -5.68
C PRO A 242 -20.92 19.51 -7.09
N PRO A 243 -21.71 19.73 -8.16
CA PRO A 243 -21.38 19.28 -9.51
C PRO A 243 -19.99 19.70 -9.99
N GLU A 244 -19.58 20.92 -9.65
CA GLU A 244 -18.27 21.47 -10.03
C GLU A 244 -17.10 20.74 -9.35
N LEU A 245 -17.23 20.36 -8.06
CA LEU A 245 -16.20 19.59 -7.37
C LEU A 245 -16.14 18.16 -7.89
N ARG A 246 -17.27 17.54 -8.18
CA ARG A 246 -17.31 16.21 -8.81
C ARG A 246 -16.66 16.22 -10.20
N ALA A 247 -16.93 17.23 -11.01
CA ALA A 247 -16.32 17.36 -12.34
C ALA A 247 -14.79 17.51 -12.23
N ARG A 248 -14.31 18.34 -11.29
CA ARG A 248 -12.88 18.53 -11.01
C ARG A 248 -12.23 17.24 -10.51
N ALA A 249 -12.83 16.54 -9.56
CA ALA A 249 -12.31 15.27 -9.04
C ALA A 249 -12.15 14.22 -10.16
N ARG A 250 -13.13 14.11 -11.05
CA ARG A 250 -13.07 13.23 -12.22
C ARG A 250 -11.95 13.63 -13.21
N ALA A 251 -11.76 14.91 -13.46
CA ALA A 251 -10.68 15.39 -14.32
C ALA A 251 -9.31 15.06 -13.72
N ILE A 252 -9.13 15.27 -12.42
CA ILE A 252 -7.91 14.91 -11.67
C ILE A 252 -7.66 13.40 -11.75
N ALA A 253 -8.64 12.57 -11.43
CA ALA A 253 -8.52 11.11 -11.48
C ALA A 253 -8.16 10.61 -12.89
N ARG A 254 -8.79 11.19 -13.94
CA ARG A 254 -8.48 10.89 -15.32
C ARG A 254 -7.03 11.26 -15.69
N ALA A 255 -6.54 12.43 -15.28
CA ALA A 255 -5.17 12.85 -15.56
C ALA A 255 -4.15 11.92 -14.91
N HIS A 256 -4.35 11.56 -13.63
CA HIS A 256 -3.54 10.55 -12.93
C HIS A 256 -3.59 9.21 -13.66
N GLY A 257 -4.75 8.77 -14.12
CA GLY A 257 -4.93 7.52 -14.85
C GLY A 257 -4.19 7.50 -16.20
N LEU A 258 -4.17 8.62 -16.93
CA LEU A 258 -3.48 8.72 -18.21
C LEU A 258 -1.96 8.57 -18.04
N VAL A 259 -1.35 9.28 -17.09
CA VAL A 259 0.09 9.17 -16.84
C VAL A 259 0.46 7.83 -16.21
N ALA A 260 -0.39 7.26 -15.33
CA ALA A 260 -0.17 5.94 -14.76
C ALA A 260 -0.14 4.84 -15.83
N ARG A 261 -1.11 4.83 -16.74
CA ARG A 261 -1.14 3.88 -17.87
C ARG A 261 0.05 4.07 -18.81
N ALA A 262 0.44 5.32 -19.08
CA ALA A 262 1.60 5.61 -19.92
C ALA A 262 2.92 5.11 -19.28
N ALA A 263 3.07 5.26 -17.96
CA ALA A 263 4.21 4.73 -17.20
C ALA A 263 4.18 3.19 -17.15
N HIS A 264 3.02 2.59 -16.88
CA HIS A 264 2.83 1.13 -16.92
C HIS A 264 3.26 0.54 -18.27
N ALA A 265 2.78 1.11 -19.38
CA ALA A 265 3.14 0.64 -20.72
C ALA A 265 4.65 0.69 -20.98
N ARG A 266 5.35 1.74 -20.50
CA ARG A 266 6.81 1.85 -20.63
C ARG A 266 7.55 0.85 -19.76
N ALA A 267 7.08 0.64 -18.53
CA ALA A 267 7.67 -0.33 -17.62
C ALA A 267 7.58 -1.75 -18.19
N THR A 268 6.40 -2.16 -18.63
CA THR A 268 6.17 -3.51 -19.20
C THR A 268 6.88 -3.70 -20.54
N ALA A 269 6.93 -2.67 -21.39
CA ALA A 269 7.68 -2.73 -22.65
C ALA A 269 9.20 -2.88 -22.46
N ALA A 270 9.73 -2.37 -21.33
CA ALA A 270 11.14 -2.54 -20.98
C ALA A 270 11.44 -3.88 -20.29
N GLY A 271 10.44 -4.68 -19.94
CA GLY A 271 10.59 -5.97 -19.26
C GLY A 271 10.42 -5.94 -17.74
N ALA A 272 10.03 -4.80 -17.14
CA ALA A 272 9.65 -4.74 -15.74
C ALA A 272 8.24 -5.32 -15.54
N PHE A 273 7.92 -5.75 -14.31
CA PHE A 273 6.56 -6.15 -13.96
C PHE A 273 5.81 -5.00 -13.30
N ALA A 274 4.56 -4.81 -13.70
CA ALA A 274 3.64 -3.88 -13.05
C ALA A 274 2.21 -4.34 -13.32
N LEU A 275 1.34 -4.18 -12.33
CA LEU A 275 -0.09 -4.40 -12.52
C LEU A 275 -0.74 -3.17 -13.18
N PRO A 276 -1.75 -3.34 -14.06
CA PRO A 276 -2.42 -2.22 -14.68
C PRO A 276 -3.22 -1.41 -13.64
N PRO A 277 -2.89 -0.12 -13.41
CA PRO A 277 -3.55 0.68 -12.42
C PRO A 277 -4.97 1.07 -12.89
N ARG A 278 -5.97 0.91 -12.01
CA ARG A 278 -7.39 1.22 -12.28
C ARG A 278 -7.87 2.46 -11.52
N ALA A 279 -7.24 2.77 -10.39
CA ALA A 279 -7.59 3.89 -9.52
C ALA A 279 -6.36 4.41 -8.75
N GLY A 280 -6.54 5.37 -7.88
CA GLY A 280 -5.49 5.88 -7.01
C GLY A 280 -4.52 6.83 -7.70
N ARG A 281 -3.35 6.99 -7.08
CA ARG A 281 -2.35 7.99 -7.49
C ARG A 281 -0.94 7.44 -7.52
N SER A 282 -0.80 6.14 -7.75
CA SER A 282 0.47 5.42 -7.75
C SER A 282 0.48 4.30 -8.78
N LEU A 283 1.68 3.83 -9.06
CA LEU A 283 1.99 2.62 -9.80
C LEU A 283 3.14 1.93 -9.07
N LEU A 284 3.01 0.65 -8.77
CA LEU A 284 4.09 -0.17 -8.27
C LEU A 284 4.77 -0.87 -9.45
N VAL A 285 6.09 -0.71 -9.54
CA VAL A 285 6.92 -1.34 -10.57
C VAL A 285 7.90 -2.28 -9.91
N ASP A 286 7.93 -3.54 -10.35
CA ASP A 286 8.89 -4.55 -9.92
C ASP A 286 10.03 -4.60 -10.94
N LEU A 287 11.21 -4.22 -10.48
CA LEU A 287 12.47 -4.22 -11.23
C LEU A 287 13.31 -5.48 -10.96
N GLY A 288 12.72 -6.51 -10.34
CA GLY A 288 13.34 -7.81 -10.15
C GLY A 288 13.95 -8.43 -11.41
N PRO A 289 13.35 -8.29 -12.60
CA PRO A 289 13.97 -8.75 -13.86
C PRO A 289 15.32 -8.10 -14.17
N PHE A 290 15.60 -6.91 -13.62
CA PHE A 290 16.89 -6.20 -13.83
C PHE A 290 17.86 -6.39 -12.66
N ARG A 291 17.68 -7.40 -11.82
CA ARG A 291 18.48 -7.63 -10.61
C ARG A 291 19.98 -7.66 -10.88
N GLU A 292 20.42 -8.32 -11.92
CA GLU A 292 21.85 -8.43 -12.28
C GLU A 292 22.43 -7.06 -12.70
N ALA A 293 21.71 -6.33 -13.54
CA ALA A 293 22.09 -4.98 -13.97
C ALA A 293 22.12 -4.00 -12.79
N LEU A 294 21.19 -4.10 -11.86
CA LEU A 294 21.11 -3.32 -10.65
C LEU A 294 22.27 -3.67 -9.70
N ALA A 295 22.55 -4.95 -9.50
CA ALA A 295 23.66 -5.42 -8.66
C ALA A 295 25.03 -4.95 -9.19
N ALA A 296 25.23 -4.93 -10.52
CA ALA A 296 26.43 -4.39 -11.15
C ALA A 296 26.66 -2.89 -10.85
N ARG A 297 25.61 -2.17 -10.43
CA ARG A 297 25.63 -0.76 -10.00
C ARG A 297 25.70 -0.59 -8.48
N GLY A 298 25.78 -1.69 -7.71
CA GLY A 298 25.77 -1.68 -6.25
C GLY A 298 24.37 -1.55 -5.65
N VAL A 299 23.30 -1.73 -6.44
CA VAL A 299 21.90 -1.71 -5.96
C VAL A 299 21.49 -3.14 -5.61
N LEU A 300 21.46 -3.46 -4.32
CA LEU A 300 21.26 -4.83 -3.82
C LEU A 300 19.87 -5.05 -3.21
N ASP A 301 19.27 -3.98 -2.71
CA ASP A 301 17.99 -4.03 -2.03
C ASP A 301 17.06 -2.84 -2.38
N ALA A 302 15.90 -2.79 -1.72
CA ALA A 302 14.89 -1.77 -1.96
C ALA A 302 15.31 -0.35 -1.50
N VAL A 303 16.25 -0.24 -0.55
CA VAL A 303 16.75 1.05 -0.07
C VAL A 303 17.74 1.62 -1.08
N ASP A 304 18.68 0.79 -1.53
CA ASP A 304 19.63 1.17 -2.59
C ASP A 304 18.89 1.55 -3.87
N LEU A 305 17.84 0.76 -4.23
CA LEU A 305 17.01 1.02 -5.40
C LEU A 305 16.28 2.36 -5.30
N GLU A 306 15.71 2.68 -4.15
CA GLU A 306 15.07 3.98 -3.91
C GLU A 306 16.07 5.11 -4.09
N ALA A 307 17.29 4.97 -3.55
CA ALA A 307 18.35 5.98 -3.65
C ALA A 307 18.83 6.18 -5.10
N ASP A 308 19.12 5.09 -5.84
CA ASP A 308 19.56 5.14 -7.24
C ASP A 308 18.52 5.82 -8.13
N LEU A 309 17.26 5.40 -8.01
CA LEU A 309 16.20 5.96 -8.85
C LEU A 309 15.89 7.41 -8.51
N ASN A 310 15.92 7.81 -7.24
CA ASN A 310 15.73 9.21 -6.84
C ASN A 310 16.88 10.13 -7.30
N ALA A 311 18.07 9.59 -7.53
CA ALA A 311 19.18 10.35 -8.13
C ALA A 311 19.02 10.54 -9.67
N ARG A 312 18.26 9.66 -10.33
CA ARG A 312 18.13 9.60 -11.79
C ARG A 312 16.80 10.13 -12.33
N LEU A 313 15.75 10.11 -11.53
CA LEU A 313 14.42 10.56 -11.93
C LEU A 313 14.14 12.00 -11.46
N PRO A 314 13.35 12.79 -12.22
CA PRO A 314 13.01 14.16 -11.86
C PRO A 314 11.88 14.25 -10.82
N PHE A 315 11.46 13.14 -10.26
CA PHE A 315 10.39 13.02 -9.27
C PHE A 315 10.72 11.92 -8.26
N PRO A 316 10.25 12.02 -7.01
CA PRO A 316 10.53 11.02 -6.00
C PRO A 316 9.80 9.71 -6.27
N VAL A 317 10.49 8.60 -5.98
CA VAL A 317 9.93 7.25 -5.90
C VAL A 317 10.20 6.68 -4.51
N HIS A 318 9.45 5.64 -4.14
CA HIS A 318 9.54 5.03 -2.82
C HIS A 318 9.75 3.52 -2.95
N GLY A 319 10.76 2.99 -2.27
CA GLY A 319 11.07 1.56 -2.27
C GLY A 319 9.96 0.71 -1.64
N GLY A 320 9.81 -0.51 -2.13
CA GLY A 320 8.78 -1.46 -1.69
C GLY A 320 8.82 -1.76 -0.18
N HIS A 321 10.00 -1.65 0.45
CA HIS A 321 10.17 -1.84 1.89
C HIS A 321 9.30 -0.89 2.75
N ARG A 322 8.94 0.29 2.22
CA ARG A 322 8.02 1.24 2.88
C ARG A 322 6.57 0.74 2.89
N PHE A 323 6.24 -0.21 2.02
CA PHE A 323 4.92 -0.81 1.81
C PHE A 323 4.83 -2.25 2.33
N GLY A 324 5.80 -2.64 3.18
CA GLY A 324 5.83 -3.96 3.81
C GLY A 324 6.49 -5.06 2.97
N ASP A 325 7.04 -4.75 1.81
CA ASP A 325 7.84 -5.70 1.05
C ASP A 325 9.16 -6.03 1.79
N PRO A 326 9.70 -7.23 1.62
CA PRO A 326 11.02 -7.57 2.15
C PRO A 326 12.12 -6.76 1.42
N LEU A 327 13.18 -6.40 2.15
CA LEU A 327 14.28 -5.60 1.59
C LEU A 327 14.84 -6.11 0.26
N PRO A 328 15.02 -7.43 0.03
CA PRO A 328 15.52 -7.92 -1.25
C PRO A 328 14.55 -7.77 -2.43
N ALA A 329 13.30 -7.37 -2.21
CA ALA A 329 12.34 -7.13 -3.29
C ALA A 329 12.65 -5.79 -3.97
N LEU A 330 13.04 -5.84 -5.24
CA LEU A 330 13.41 -4.66 -6.03
C LEU A 330 12.16 -4.00 -6.64
N ARG A 331 11.28 -3.52 -5.76
CA ARG A 331 10.03 -2.85 -6.12
C ARG A 331 10.05 -1.39 -5.72
N VAL A 332 9.43 -0.57 -6.56
CA VAL A 332 9.26 0.87 -6.30
C VAL A 332 7.84 1.32 -6.57
N ARG A 333 7.32 2.14 -5.67
CA ARG A 333 6.09 2.89 -5.88
C ARG A 333 6.41 4.24 -6.51
N MET A 334 5.78 4.51 -7.64
CA MET A 334 5.86 5.80 -8.35
C MET A 334 4.60 6.61 -8.09
N PRO A 335 4.69 7.76 -7.38
CA PRO A 335 3.57 8.69 -7.28
C PRO A 335 3.28 9.34 -8.63
N THR A 336 2.08 9.16 -9.16
CA THR A 336 1.68 9.74 -10.45
C THR A 336 1.67 11.27 -10.45
N ALA A 337 1.61 11.90 -9.28
CA ALA A 337 1.74 13.34 -9.14
C ALA A 337 3.11 13.84 -9.66
N GLY A 338 4.19 13.08 -9.43
CA GLY A 338 5.52 13.42 -9.94
C GLY A 338 5.60 13.38 -11.47
N LEU A 339 4.81 12.50 -12.10
CA LEU A 339 4.70 12.44 -13.57
C LEU A 339 3.92 13.61 -14.18
N LEU A 340 3.03 14.23 -13.40
CA LEU A 340 2.22 15.38 -13.86
C LEU A 340 2.97 16.72 -13.75
N GLY A 341 4.00 16.80 -12.89
CA GLY A 341 4.80 18.00 -12.73
C GLY A 341 5.51 18.06 -11.37
N PRO A 342 6.61 18.84 -11.27
CA PRO A 342 7.47 18.85 -10.08
C PRO A 342 6.86 19.55 -8.85
N SER A 343 5.89 20.42 -9.06
CA SER A 343 5.24 21.18 -7.97
C SER A 343 3.72 21.21 -8.14
N PRO A 344 2.94 21.53 -7.09
CA PRO A 344 1.49 21.69 -7.22
C PRO A 344 1.07 22.67 -8.33
N ALA A 345 1.78 23.81 -8.45
CA ALA A 345 1.51 24.79 -9.49
C ALA A 345 1.82 24.26 -10.89
N ALA A 346 2.91 23.50 -11.06
CA ALA A 346 3.29 22.90 -12.34
C ALA A 346 2.30 21.78 -12.78
N ARG A 347 1.63 21.12 -11.83
CA ARG A 347 0.64 20.06 -12.10
C ARG A 347 -0.69 20.59 -12.59
N GLU A 348 -1.09 21.80 -12.21
CA GLU A 348 -2.43 22.33 -12.49
C GLU A 348 -2.79 22.31 -13.99
N PRO A 349 -1.92 22.68 -14.94
CA PRO A 349 -2.21 22.54 -16.37
C PRO A 349 -2.50 21.10 -16.78
N ALA A 350 -1.75 20.12 -16.24
CA ALA A 350 -1.94 18.70 -16.57
C ALA A 350 -3.23 18.13 -15.97
N LEU A 351 -3.63 18.58 -14.78
CA LEU A 351 -4.86 18.14 -14.11
C LEU A 351 -6.15 18.65 -14.80
N THR A 352 -6.04 19.72 -15.56
CA THR A 352 -7.18 20.34 -16.28
C THR A 352 -7.15 20.08 -17.79
N SER A 353 -6.04 19.61 -18.35
CA SER A 353 -5.89 19.33 -19.77
C SER A 353 -6.74 18.13 -20.22
N PRO A 354 -7.37 18.20 -21.41
CA PRO A 354 -7.94 17.02 -22.05
C PRO A 354 -6.87 16.00 -22.46
N ASP A 355 -5.65 16.44 -22.76
CA ASP A 355 -4.50 15.59 -23.08
C ASP A 355 -3.26 15.99 -22.25
N PRO A 356 -3.14 15.49 -21.02
CA PRO A 356 -1.98 15.79 -20.17
C PRO A 356 -0.66 15.23 -20.71
N LEU A 357 -0.70 14.16 -21.53
CA LEU A 357 0.51 13.54 -22.09
C LEU A 357 1.19 14.39 -23.17
N ALA A 358 0.47 15.32 -23.78
CA ALA A 358 1.03 16.28 -24.74
C ALA A 358 1.83 17.40 -24.06
N LEU A 359 1.64 17.62 -22.75
CA LEU A 359 2.28 18.72 -22.03
C LEU A 359 3.77 18.42 -21.74
N PRO A 360 4.61 19.49 -21.64
CA PRO A 360 6.07 19.33 -21.49
C PRO A 360 6.49 18.52 -20.26
N ASP A 361 5.92 18.81 -19.09
CA ASP A 361 6.33 18.15 -17.83
C ASP A 361 6.00 16.65 -17.81
N PRO A 362 4.76 16.18 -18.09
CA PRO A 362 4.47 14.76 -18.20
C PRO A 362 5.31 14.05 -19.26
N ARG A 363 5.49 14.67 -20.43
CA ARG A 363 6.30 14.10 -21.51
C ARG A 363 7.75 13.90 -21.05
N ARG A 364 8.36 14.94 -20.44
CA ARG A 364 9.73 14.87 -19.91
C ARG A 364 9.87 13.80 -18.84
N ALA A 365 8.98 13.76 -17.85
CA ALA A 365 9.01 12.79 -16.77
C ALA A 365 8.93 11.35 -17.28
N LEU A 366 8.00 11.09 -18.20
CA LEU A 366 7.84 9.76 -18.82
C LEU A 366 9.03 9.38 -19.71
N SER A 367 9.63 10.31 -20.45
CA SER A 367 10.80 10.05 -21.26
C SER A 367 12.03 9.74 -20.41
N MET A 368 12.21 10.44 -19.29
CA MET A 368 13.30 10.15 -18.35
C MET A 368 13.12 8.79 -17.67
N PHE A 369 11.91 8.45 -17.26
CA PHE A 369 11.60 7.13 -16.72
C PHE A 369 11.91 6.01 -17.73
N GLU A 370 11.48 6.18 -18.98
CA GLU A 370 11.77 5.24 -20.07
C GLU A 370 13.29 5.10 -20.32
N ALA A 371 14.04 6.20 -20.30
CA ALA A 371 15.49 6.17 -20.47
C ALA A 371 16.19 5.38 -19.35
N VAL A 372 15.74 5.55 -18.09
CA VAL A 372 16.25 4.77 -16.95
C VAL A 372 15.99 3.27 -17.13
N LEU A 373 14.78 2.90 -17.54
CA LEU A 373 14.43 1.48 -17.78
C LEU A 373 15.23 0.88 -18.94
N ARG A 374 15.41 1.63 -20.03
CA ARG A 374 16.19 1.19 -21.19
C ARG A 374 17.67 0.98 -20.83
N ASP A 375 18.23 1.87 -19.99
CA ASP A 375 19.57 1.73 -19.48
C ASP A 375 19.76 0.49 -18.60
N LEU A 376 18.76 0.12 -17.79
CA LEU A 376 18.75 -1.13 -17.04
C LEU A 376 18.64 -2.37 -17.95
N ALA A 377 17.81 -2.29 -18.99
CA ALA A 377 17.64 -3.39 -19.94
C ALA A 377 18.85 -3.60 -20.87
N ALA A 378 19.64 -2.56 -21.15
CA ALA A 378 20.81 -2.62 -22.01
C ALA A 378 22.09 -3.12 -21.32
N THR A 379 22.08 -3.24 -19.99
CA THR A 379 23.23 -3.76 -19.24
C THR A 379 23.25 -5.27 -19.38
N GLU A 380 24.08 -5.81 -20.29
CA GLU A 380 24.33 -7.25 -20.38
C GLU A 380 24.87 -7.78 -19.06
N PRO A 381 24.41 -8.97 -18.60
CA PRO A 381 25.02 -9.62 -17.46
C PRO A 381 26.51 -9.86 -17.76
N PRO A 382 27.41 -9.68 -16.75
CA PRO A 382 28.82 -10.01 -16.95
C PRO A 382 28.91 -11.46 -17.43
N HIS A 383 29.49 -11.66 -18.60
CA HIS A 383 29.75 -12.99 -19.14
C HIS A 383 30.47 -13.82 -18.07
N ALA A 384 29.88 -14.92 -17.65
CA ALA A 384 30.60 -15.91 -16.86
C ALA A 384 31.89 -16.25 -17.63
N PRO A 385 33.08 -16.21 -16.94
CA PRO A 385 34.31 -16.55 -17.62
C PRO A 385 34.16 -17.94 -18.22
N GLY A 386 34.18 -18.01 -19.55
CA GLY A 386 34.07 -19.24 -20.29
C GLY A 386 35.11 -20.22 -19.78
N THR A 387 34.67 -21.34 -19.27
CA THR A 387 35.52 -22.53 -19.08
C THR A 387 36.12 -22.86 -20.44
N GLY A 388 37.27 -22.29 -20.70
CA GLY A 388 38.08 -22.60 -21.87
C GLY A 388 38.42 -24.09 -21.87
N HIS A 389 37.70 -24.84 -22.64
CA HIS A 389 38.10 -26.18 -23.04
C HIS A 389 39.37 -25.98 -23.86
N ARG A 390 40.53 -26.17 -23.24
CA ARG A 390 41.77 -26.43 -23.96
C ARG A 390 41.62 -27.79 -24.67
N GLN A 391 41.40 -27.75 -25.95
CA GLN A 391 41.71 -28.85 -26.83
C GLN A 391 43.23 -28.84 -27.00
N ASP A 392 43.94 -29.67 -26.26
CA ASP A 392 45.28 -30.12 -26.62
C ASP A 392 45.18 -31.42 -27.39
N GLY A 393 45.66 -31.34 -28.58
CA GLY A 393 45.66 -32.46 -29.56
C GLY A 393 46.74 -33.48 -29.30
N THR A 394 46.41 -34.64 -29.81
CA THR A 394 47.24 -35.70 -30.39
C THR A 394 48.47 -36.20 -29.65
N GLY A 395 48.42 -37.47 -29.30
CA GLY A 395 49.56 -38.28 -28.93
C GLY A 395 49.18 -39.75 -28.71
N THR A 396 49.27 -40.53 -29.79
CA THR A 396 49.25 -42.00 -29.82
C THR A 396 50.35 -42.62 -28.94
N ALA A 397 50.03 -43.64 -28.14
CA ALA A 397 50.79 -44.90 -28.04
C ALA A 397 50.22 -45.86 -27.00
N THR A 398 49.79 -46.99 -27.49
CA THR A 398 49.88 -48.41 -27.12
C THR A 398 50.44 -48.89 -25.77
N HIS A 399 49.69 -49.82 -25.24
CA HIS A 399 50.03 -51.14 -24.63
C HIS A 399 49.99 -51.35 -23.12
N ALA A 400 49.24 -52.44 -22.83
CA ALA A 400 49.46 -53.51 -21.82
C ALA A 400 49.15 -53.18 -20.36
N GLY A 401 48.10 -53.65 -19.73
CA GLY A 401 47.93 -55.05 -19.35
C GLY A 401 48.21 -55.25 -17.83
N ARG A 402 47.26 -55.82 -17.17
CA ARG A 402 47.22 -56.66 -15.97
C ARG A 402 46.45 -56.16 -14.78
N ASP A 403 45.35 -56.81 -14.56
CA ASP A 403 44.91 -57.65 -13.41
C ASP A 403 45.49 -57.31 -12.03
N SER A 404 44.63 -57.15 -11.10
CA SER A 404 44.34 -58.04 -9.94
C SER A 404 43.57 -57.26 -8.84
N ARG A 405 42.38 -57.68 -8.50
CA ARG A 405 41.86 -58.24 -7.22
C ARG A 405 42.57 -57.73 -5.96
N ASP A 406 41.84 -57.14 -4.98
CA ASP A 406 41.25 -57.94 -3.91
C ASP A 406 40.60 -57.03 -2.84
N THR A 407 39.46 -57.39 -2.37
CA THR A 407 38.87 -57.53 -1.04
C THR A 407 39.42 -56.71 0.12
N GLY A 408 38.46 -56.18 0.94
CA GLY A 408 38.72 -55.87 2.33
C GLY A 408 37.60 -55.12 3.02
N THR A 409 36.69 -55.86 3.55
CA THR A 409 35.74 -55.61 4.68
C THR A 409 36.38 -54.97 5.91
N GLY A 410 35.61 -54.17 6.65
CA GLY A 410 35.96 -53.77 8.00
C GLY A 410 34.98 -52.80 8.65
N THR A 411 34.01 -53.36 9.30
CA THR A 411 33.21 -52.82 10.43
C THR A 411 34.10 -52.21 11.50
N ASP A 412 33.69 -51.13 12.19
CA ASP A 412 33.30 -51.26 13.59
C ASP A 412 32.84 -49.94 14.24
N ALA A 413 32.05 -50.11 15.25
CA ALA A 413 31.34 -49.24 16.11
C ALA A 413 32.22 -48.47 17.14
N GLY A 414 31.72 -47.38 17.67
CA GLY A 414 32.30 -46.71 18.83
C GLY A 414 31.33 -45.72 19.49
N THR A 415 30.60 -46.22 20.45
CA THR A 415 29.84 -45.55 21.49
C THR A 415 30.72 -44.70 22.42
N GLY A 416 30.20 -43.53 22.84
CA GLY A 416 30.84 -42.74 23.91
C GLY A 416 29.88 -41.73 24.53
N THR A 417 29.30 -42.16 25.65
CA THR A 417 28.53 -41.40 26.64
C THR A 417 29.41 -40.42 27.43
N GLY A 418 28.86 -39.27 27.81
CA GLY A 418 29.51 -38.36 28.75
C GLY A 418 28.56 -37.29 29.29
N THR A 419 27.99 -37.61 30.44
CA THR A 419 27.21 -36.78 31.36
C THR A 419 28.03 -35.65 31.99
N GLY A 420 27.40 -34.53 32.31
CA GLY A 420 27.98 -33.51 33.20
C GLY A 420 27.10 -32.28 33.37
N GLY A 421 26.22 -32.33 34.35
CA GLY A 421 25.44 -31.22 34.81
C GLY A 421 26.21 -30.22 35.67
N ARG A 422 25.70 -29.00 35.75
CA ARG A 422 25.78 -28.16 36.96
C ARG A 422 24.72 -27.04 36.92
N THR A 423 23.85 -27.12 37.89
CA THR A 423 23.03 -26.07 38.49
C THR A 423 23.89 -25.00 39.16
N VAL A 424 23.51 -23.71 39.07
CA VAL A 424 23.64 -22.74 40.19
C VAL A 424 22.50 -21.74 40.08
N GLU A 425 21.83 -21.60 41.21
CA GLU A 425 20.83 -20.65 41.67
C GLU A 425 21.37 -19.21 41.79
N GLY A 426 20.44 -18.26 41.88
CA GLY A 426 20.49 -17.15 42.85
C GLY A 426 20.27 -15.77 42.30
N ALA A 427 19.05 -15.26 42.48
CA ALA A 427 18.64 -14.06 43.23
C ALA A 427 19.26 -12.68 42.81
N GLU A 428 18.48 -11.78 42.36
CA GLU A 428 17.74 -10.65 42.90
C GLU A 428 16.94 -9.96 41.80
#